data_f8c109676c67ebffb88f657db516bda3
#
_entry.id   f8c109676c67ebffb88f657db516bda3
#
_cell.length_a   1.000
_cell.length_b   1.000
_cell.length_c   1.000
_cell.angle_alpha   90.00
_cell.angle_beta   90.00
_cell.angle_gamma   90.00
#
_symmetry.space_group_name_H-M   'P 1'
#
loop_
_entity.id
_entity.type
_entity.pdbx_description
1 polymer ?
#
loop_
_entity_poly.entity_id
_entity_poly.type
_entity_poly.pdbx_seq_one_letter_code
_entity_poly.pdbx_strand_id
1 'polypeptide(L)'
;EHINFLRSLFNQNIHTSKELISSVIAQRSIKAQEEISEIESALTITAEMHKIAMQNSSDGVTEQSVVGKMEGYALSNGSRLAYPSIFTINGEILHNNNYHNLMKNGQLLLNDSGAESSNYYASDITRTFPVSGKFSSQQKEIYSIVFKMQEAALKLCKAGNSFKSAHLEASRIAVEGLKSLGLMRGDTESAVQNGAHALFFPHGLGHMLGLDVHDMEGLGED
;
A
#
# COMPACT_ATOMS: atom_id res chain seq x y z
N GLU A 1 -8.85 26.48 9.71
CA GLU A 1 -9.10 26.43 11.17
C GLU A 1 -7.78 26.41 11.96
N HIS A 2 -6.85 25.50 11.71
CA HIS A 2 -5.58 25.39 12.46
C HIS A 2 -4.72 26.68 12.44
N ILE A 3 -4.60 27.34 11.29
CA ILE A 3 -3.85 28.60 11.20
C ILE A 3 -4.45 29.71 12.09
N ASN A 4 -5.76 29.80 12.14
CA ASN A 4 -6.43 30.79 12.99
C ASN A 4 -6.26 30.48 14.47
N PHE A 5 -6.29 29.19 14.83
CA PHE A 5 -5.99 28.75 16.20
C PHE A 5 -4.54 29.11 16.59
N LEU A 6 -3.56 28.79 15.76
CA LEU A 6 -2.16 29.11 16.00
C LEU A 6 -1.92 30.65 16.10
N ARG A 7 -2.57 31.42 15.23
CA ARG A 7 -2.51 32.92 15.31
C ARG A 7 -3.04 33.43 16.64
N SER A 8 -4.12 32.86 17.15
CA SER A 8 -4.68 33.28 18.46
C SER A 8 -3.77 32.88 19.62
N LEU A 9 -3.10 31.72 19.51
CA LEU A 9 -2.23 31.20 20.57
C LEU A 9 -0.91 32.00 20.71
N PHE A 10 -0.32 32.36 19.58
CA PHE A 10 1.00 33.02 19.56
C PHE A 10 0.93 34.53 19.38
N ASN A 11 -0.27 35.09 19.26
CA ASN A 11 -0.51 36.53 19.01
C ASN A 11 0.37 37.09 17.87
N GLN A 12 0.60 36.26 16.81
CA GLN A 12 1.46 36.56 15.69
C GLN A 12 0.76 36.28 14.37
N ASN A 13 1.11 37.00 13.32
CA ASN A 13 0.73 36.71 11.97
C ASN A 13 1.55 35.50 11.46
N ILE A 14 0.99 34.30 11.59
CA ILE A 14 1.58 33.08 11.06
C ILE A 14 1.17 32.97 9.60
N HIS A 15 2.15 32.85 8.72
CA HIS A 15 1.99 32.64 7.29
C HIS A 15 2.57 31.28 6.90
N THR A 16 2.00 30.65 5.87
CA THR A 16 2.61 29.47 5.23
C THR A 16 3.88 29.93 4.50
N SER A 17 4.97 29.19 4.66
CA SER A 17 6.21 29.40 3.90
C SER A 17 6.40 28.26 2.90
N LYS A 18 6.40 28.59 1.61
CA LYS A 18 6.72 27.64 0.54
C LYS A 18 8.16 27.15 0.66
N GLU A 19 9.07 28.02 1.07
CA GLU A 19 10.49 27.71 1.26
C GLU A 19 10.69 26.67 2.38
N LEU A 20 9.98 26.82 3.50
CA LEU A 20 10.00 25.84 4.59
C LEU A 20 9.44 24.49 4.13
N ILE A 21 8.29 24.50 3.47
CA ILE A 21 7.67 23.29 2.93
C ILE A 21 8.63 22.58 1.97
N SER A 22 9.19 23.29 0.99
CA SER A 22 10.14 22.72 0.03
C SER A 22 11.41 22.17 0.71
N SER A 23 11.90 22.83 1.75
CA SER A 23 13.08 22.37 2.51
C SER A 23 12.78 21.08 3.28
N VAL A 24 11.62 20.99 3.93
CA VAL A 24 11.18 19.77 4.64
C VAL A 24 11.01 18.61 3.66
N ILE A 25 10.37 18.86 2.51
CA ILE A 25 10.20 17.88 1.45
C ILE A 25 11.57 17.36 0.98
N ALA A 26 12.50 18.25 0.65
CA ALA A 26 13.83 17.88 0.18
C ALA A 26 14.59 17.02 1.22
N GLN A 27 14.47 17.37 2.51
CA GLN A 27 15.07 16.62 3.60
C GLN A 27 14.46 15.22 3.74
N ARG A 28 13.13 15.12 3.75
CA ARG A 28 12.41 13.85 3.95
C ARG A 28 12.45 12.92 2.73
N SER A 29 12.68 13.46 1.53
CA SER A 29 12.72 12.66 0.29
C SER A 29 13.92 11.73 0.19
N ILE A 30 15.02 12.04 0.89
CA ILE A 30 16.25 11.22 0.89
C ILE A 30 16.48 10.72 2.30
N LYS A 31 16.29 9.42 2.50
CA LYS A 31 16.42 8.78 3.80
C LYS A 31 17.89 8.54 4.16
N ALA A 32 18.27 8.89 5.39
CA ALA A 32 19.54 8.49 5.98
C ALA A 32 19.53 6.99 6.30
N GLN A 33 20.70 6.42 6.57
CA GLN A 33 20.81 4.98 6.86
C GLN A 33 20.07 4.60 8.15
N GLU A 34 20.02 5.49 9.12
CA GLU A 34 19.30 5.34 10.38
C GLU A 34 17.80 5.26 10.15
N GLU A 35 17.25 6.11 9.26
CA GLU A 35 15.84 6.10 8.87
C GLU A 35 15.47 4.80 8.14
N ILE A 36 16.35 4.33 7.25
CA ILE A 36 16.17 3.05 6.55
C ILE A 36 16.12 1.90 7.57
N SER A 37 17.01 1.91 8.57
CA SER A 37 17.04 0.88 9.62
C SER A 37 15.77 0.86 10.46
N GLU A 38 15.17 2.02 10.74
CA GLU A 38 13.88 2.13 11.42
C GLU A 38 12.74 1.54 10.57
N ILE A 39 12.69 1.87 9.28
CA ILE A 39 11.71 1.30 8.34
C ILE A 39 11.86 -0.23 8.27
N GLU A 40 13.08 -0.75 8.16
CA GLU A 40 13.35 -2.20 8.12
C GLU A 40 12.95 -2.90 9.42
N SER A 41 13.13 -2.24 10.56
CA SER A 41 12.66 -2.74 11.86
C SER A 41 11.14 -2.86 11.89
N ALA A 42 10.42 -1.83 11.44
CA ALA A 42 8.96 -1.86 11.31
C ALA A 42 8.50 -2.94 10.31
N LEU A 43 9.18 -3.08 9.17
CA LEU A 43 8.91 -4.13 8.17
C LEU A 43 9.06 -5.54 8.73
N THR A 44 10.00 -5.76 9.65
CA THR A 44 10.18 -7.07 10.32
C THR A 44 8.93 -7.45 11.11
N ILE A 45 8.36 -6.52 11.87
CA ILE A 45 7.11 -6.73 12.61
C ILE A 45 5.94 -6.95 11.64
N THR A 46 5.85 -6.13 10.60
CA THR A 46 4.81 -6.25 9.57
C THR A 46 4.85 -7.59 8.84
N ALA A 47 6.03 -8.12 8.54
CA ALA A 47 6.17 -9.44 7.94
C ALA A 47 5.58 -10.56 8.82
N GLU A 48 5.76 -10.48 10.13
CA GLU A 48 5.15 -11.43 11.07
C GLU A 48 3.63 -11.22 11.18
N MET A 49 3.12 -9.98 11.16
CA MET A 49 1.67 -9.70 11.08
C MET A 49 1.07 -10.41 9.86
N HIS A 50 1.69 -10.31 8.70
CA HIS A 50 1.25 -10.98 7.47
C HIS A 50 1.27 -12.51 7.58
N LYS A 51 2.30 -13.10 8.19
CA LYS A 51 2.36 -14.54 8.46
C LYS A 51 1.23 -15.00 9.38
N ILE A 52 0.98 -14.24 10.46
CA ILE A 52 -0.14 -14.49 11.39
C ILE A 52 -1.47 -14.43 10.64
N ALA A 53 -1.66 -13.41 9.78
CA ALA A 53 -2.84 -13.28 8.96
C ALA A 53 -3.07 -14.51 8.08
N MET A 54 -2.05 -14.95 7.33
CA MET A 54 -2.13 -16.13 6.45
C MET A 54 -2.40 -17.43 7.22
N GLN A 55 -1.78 -17.60 8.39
CA GLN A 55 -1.92 -18.82 9.21
C GLN A 55 -3.28 -18.93 9.91
N ASN A 56 -3.93 -17.81 10.18
CA ASN A 56 -5.19 -17.78 10.93
C ASN A 56 -6.43 -17.55 10.05
N SER A 57 -6.26 -17.32 8.75
CA SER A 57 -7.36 -17.16 7.81
C SER A 57 -7.84 -18.51 7.33
N SER A 58 -9.11 -18.81 7.61
CA SER A 58 -9.75 -20.05 7.17
C SER A 58 -11.27 -19.89 7.10
N ASP A 59 -11.93 -20.87 6.49
CA ASP A 59 -13.38 -20.95 6.42
C ASP A 59 -14.03 -20.83 7.80
N GLY A 60 -15.05 -20.00 7.91
CA GLY A 60 -15.80 -19.80 9.16
C GLY A 60 -15.12 -18.88 10.18
N VAL A 61 -13.95 -18.31 9.90
CA VAL A 61 -13.29 -17.33 10.76
C VAL A 61 -13.70 -15.91 10.32
N THR A 62 -13.95 -15.01 11.28
CA THR A 62 -14.23 -13.60 10.98
C THR A 62 -12.94 -12.84 10.71
N GLU A 63 -12.99 -11.84 9.83
CA GLU A 63 -11.88 -10.91 9.58
C GLU A 63 -11.37 -10.30 10.88
N GLN A 64 -12.28 -9.85 11.76
CA GLN A 64 -11.94 -9.24 13.04
C GLN A 64 -11.10 -10.14 13.96
N SER A 65 -11.37 -11.45 13.96
CA SER A 65 -10.59 -12.40 14.76
C SER A 65 -9.12 -12.46 14.32
N VAL A 66 -8.87 -12.35 13.02
CA VAL A 66 -7.50 -12.37 12.46
C VAL A 66 -6.82 -11.02 12.65
N VAL A 67 -7.53 -9.92 12.38
CA VAL A 67 -7.04 -8.56 12.61
C VAL A 67 -6.60 -8.39 14.06
N GLY A 68 -7.43 -8.80 15.03
CA GLY A 68 -7.06 -8.72 16.44
C GLY A 68 -5.78 -9.47 16.81
N LYS A 69 -5.48 -10.60 16.14
CA LYS A 69 -4.24 -11.35 16.35
C LYS A 69 -3.01 -10.66 15.74
N MET A 70 -3.12 -10.19 14.49
CA MET A 70 -1.98 -9.58 13.82
C MET A 70 -1.65 -8.21 14.41
N GLU A 71 -2.64 -7.38 14.75
CA GLU A 71 -2.44 -6.09 15.41
C GLU A 71 -1.97 -6.28 16.86
N GLY A 72 -2.49 -7.29 17.57
CA GLY A 72 -2.03 -7.67 18.89
C GLY A 72 -0.54 -8.08 18.90
N TYR A 73 -0.06 -8.71 17.81
CA TYR A 73 1.37 -9.00 17.67
C TYR A 73 2.20 -7.72 17.56
N ALA A 74 1.81 -6.75 16.75
CA ALA A 74 2.50 -5.47 16.64
C ALA A 74 2.58 -4.77 18.02
N LEU A 75 1.45 -4.67 18.71
CA LEU A 75 1.38 -4.06 20.03
C LEU A 75 2.24 -4.79 21.08
N SER A 76 2.26 -6.12 21.07
CA SER A 76 3.05 -6.93 22.00
C SER A 76 4.56 -6.80 21.76
N ASN A 77 4.97 -6.34 20.58
CA ASN A 77 6.37 -6.06 20.24
C ASN A 77 6.72 -4.55 20.35
N GLY A 78 5.90 -3.78 21.08
CA GLY A 78 6.17 -2.37 21.35
C GLY A 78 5.94 -1.45 20.15
N SER A 79 5.31 -1.95 19.10
CA SER A 79 5.00 -1.21 17.88
C SER A 79 3.57 -0.68 17.92
N ARG A 80 3.31 0.38 17.17
CA ARG A 80 1.96 0.83 16.83
C ARG A 80 1.63 0.39 15.42
N LEU A 81 0.38 0.60 15.01
CA LEU A 81 0.00 0.47 13.61
C LEU A 81 0.35 1.76 12.88
N ALA A 82 0.95 1.64 11.70
CA ALA A 82 1.23 2.79 10.84
C ALA A 82 -0.06 3.41 10.29
N TYR A 83 -1.07 2.59 10.10
CA TYR A 83 -2.42 2.98 9.66
C TYR A 83 -3.45 1.89 10.06
N PRO A 84 -4.76 2.19 10.06
CA PRO A 84 -5.78 1.17 10.28
C PRO A 84 -5.69 0.07 9.23
N SER A 85 -5.51 -1.18 9.66
CA SER A 85 -5.33 -2.31 8.74
C SER A 85 -6.51 -2.44 7.78
N ILE A 86 -6.25 -2.68 6.52
CA ILE A 86 -7.25 -3.09 5.53
C ILE A 86 -7.15 -4.60 5.42
N PHE A 87 -8.18 -5.29 5.88
CA PHE A 87 -8.23 -6.75 5.91
C PHE A 87 -9.61 -7.23 5.50
N THR A 88 -9.74 -7.67 4.24
CA THR A 88 -11.08 -7.88 3.69
C THR A 88 -11.12 -8.93 2.58
N ILE A 89 -12.25 -9.68 2.55
CA ILE A 89 -12.64 -10.52 1.41
C ILE A 89 -13.28 -9.73 0.27
N ASN A 90 -13.52 -8.43 0.45
CA ASN A 90 -14.11 -7.50 -0.51
C ASN A 90 -13.04 -6.49 -0.98
N GLY A 91 -11.97 -6.99 -1.58
CA GLY A 91 -10.80 -6.19 -2.00
C GLY A 91 -11.09 -5.11 -3.02
N GLU A 92 -12.29 -5.10 -3.65
CA GLU A 92 -12.77 -4.02 -4.50
C GLU A 92 -13.10 -2.73 -3.72
N ILE A 93 -13.21 -2.81 -2.39
CA ILE A 93 -13.40 -1.65 -1.50
C ILE A 93 -12.03 -1.25 -0.98
N LEU A 94 -11.44 -0.19 -1.54
CA LEU A 94 -10.02 0.14 -1.35
C LEU A 94 -9.63 0.48 0.10
N HIS A 95 -10.47 1.18 0.86
CA HIS A 95 -10.19 1.56 2.25
C HIS A 95 -11.27 1.02 3.19
N ASN A 96 -11.40 -0.31 3.25
CA ASN A 96 -12.39 -0.97 4.09
C ASN A 96 -11.83 -1.22 5.50
N ASN A 97 -12.28 -0.46 6.48
CA ASN A 97 -11.93 -0.60 7.90
C ASN A 97 -12.98 -1.37 8.70
N ASN A 98 -13.83 -2.15 8.03
CA ASN A 98 -14.88 -2.96 8.65
C ASN A 98 -14.50 -4.44 8.54
N TYR A 99 -14.44 -5.15 9.66
CA TYR A 99 -13.95 -6.52 9.75
C TYR A 99 -15.05 -7.54 10.10
N HIS A 100 -16.30 -7.25 9.76
CA HIS A 100 -17.44 -8.09 10.18
C HIS A 100 -17.70 -9.30 9.27
N ASN A 101 -16.98 -9.41 8.16
CA ASN A 101 -17.22 -10.51 7.24
C ASN A 101 -16.75 -11.85 7.81
N LEU A 102 -17.54 -12.89 7.52
CA LEU A 102 -17.15 -14.28 7.74
C LEU A 102 -16.48 -14.81 6.49
N MET A 103 -15.21 -15.18 6.61
CA MET A 103 -14.42 -15.70 5.50
C MET A 103 -14.92 -17.09 5.07
N LYS A 104 -14.90 -17.36 3.77
CA LYS A 104 -15.33 -18.62 3.17
C LYS A 104 -14.30 -19.17 2.19
N ASN A 105 -14.22 -20.49 2.09
CA ASN A 105 -13.44 -21.14 1.08
C ASN A 105 -13.80 -20.64 -0.34
N GLY A 106 -12.79 -20.47 -1.17
CA GLY A 106 -12.96 -19.97 -2.53
C GLY A 106 -12.85 -18.44 -2.67
N GLN A 107 -12.85 -17.68 -1.56
CA GLN A 107 -12.63 -16.24 -1.57
C GLN A 107 -11.14 -15.90 -1.55
N LEU A 108 -10.79 -14.74 -2.12
CA LEU A 108 -9.51 -14.07 -1.88
C LEU A 108 -9.65 -13.15 -0.68
N LEU A 109 -8.56 -12.98 0.04
CA LEU A 109 -8.44 -12.09 1.17
C LEU A 109 -7.29 -11.12 0.89
N LEU A 110 -7.58 -9.85 0.94
CA LEU A 110 -6.60 -8.76 0.86
C LEU A 110 -6.21 -8.37 2.28
N ASN A 111 -4.92 -8.36 2.56
CA ASN A 111 -4.33 -7.81 3.76
C ASN A 111 -3.37 -6.69 3.37
N ASP A 112 -3.68 -5.49 3.81
CA ASP A 112 -2.87 -4.29 3.67
C ASP A 112 -2.69 -3.72 5.07
N SER A 113 -1.50 -3.91 5.62
CA SER A 113 -1.20 -3.57 7.01
C SER A 113 0.28 -3.25 7.20
N GLY A 114 0.55 -2.36 8.14
CA GLY A 114 1.88 -1.94 8.49
C GLY A 114 2.03 -1.59 9.97
N ALA A 115 3.17 -1.95 10.52
CA ALA A 115 3.61 -1.52 11.83
C ALA A 115 4.40 -0.19 11.73
N GLU A 116 4.49 0.51 12.84
CA GLU A 116 5.28 1.73 13.01
C GLU A 116 6.41 1.46 14.00
N SER A 117 7.63 1.87 13.72
CA SER A 117 8.75 1.73 14.66
C SER A 117 8.55 2.62 15.90
N SER A 118 9.34 2.38 16.96
CA SER A 118 9.32 3.22 18.16
C SER A 118 9.70 4.69 17.87
N ASN A 119 10.38 4.94 16.77
CA ASN A 119 10.78 6.26 16.29
C ASN A 119 9.86 6.81 15.19
N TYR A 120 8.62 6.24 15.08
CA TYR A 120 7.56 6.70 14.19
C TYR A 120 7.81 6.52 12.69
N TYR A 121 8.70 5.62 12.30
CA TYR A 121 8.86 5.24 10.89
C TYR A 121 7.88 4.16 10.52
N ALA A 122 7.10 4.43 9.48
CA ALA A 122 6.06 3.54 9.00
C ALA A 122 6.61 2.38 8.17
N SER A 123 5.86 1.30 8.14
CA SER A 123 5.98 0.25 7.13
C SER A 123 4.63 -0.01 6.49
N ASP A 124 4.64 -0.57 5.28
CA ASP A 124 3.45 -0.79 4.49
C ASP A 124 3.64 -1.98 3.56
N ILE A 125 2.80 -3.01 3.70
CA ILE A 125 2.80 -4.20 2.87
C ILE A 125 1.37 -4.60 2.54
N THR A 126 1.07 -4.76 1.25
CA THR A 126 -0.16 -5.39 0.80
C THR A 126 0.10 -6.79 0.26
N ARG A 127 -0.70 -7.76 0.67
CA ARG A 127 -0.70 -9.13 0.12
C ARG A 127 -2.12 -9.65 -0.01
N THR A 128 -2.40 -10.28 -1.17
CA THR A 128 -3.66 -10.97 -1.42
C THR A 128 -3.42 -12.48 -1.47
N PHE A 129 -4.23 -13.25 -0.77
CA PHE A 129 -4.10 -14.71 -0.71
C PHE A 129 -5.47 -15.39 -0.57
N PRO A 130 -5.60 -16.66 -0.96
CA PRO A 130 -6.88 -17.36 -0.85
C PRO A 130 -7.15 -17.83 0.58
N VAL A 131 -8.38 -17.64 1.06
CA VAL A 131 -8.85 -18.12 2.38
C VAL A 131 -8.63 -19.64 2.54
N SER A 132 -8.79 -20.41 1.47
CA SER A 132 -8.58 -21.87 1.47
C SER A 132 -7.10 -22.31 1.45
N GLY A 133 -6.16 -21.36 1.39
CA GLY A 133 -4.74 -21.66 1.18
C GLY A 133 -4.38 -22.11 -0.25
N LYS A 134 -5.35 -22.20 -1.16
CA LYS A 134 -5.14 -22.62 -2.56
C LYS A 134 -5.90 -21.70 -3.51
N PHE A 135 -5.21 -21.18 -4.50
CA PHE A 135 -5.83 -20.43 -5.59
C PHE A 135 -6.64 -21.35 -6.51
N SER A 136 -7.82 -20.91 -6.95
CA SER A 136 -8.46 -21.47 -8.14
C SER A 136 -7.64 -21.14 -9.39
N SER A 137 -7.94 -21.82 -10.53
CA SER A 137 -7.24 -21.52 -11.78
C SER A 137 -7.38 -20.06 -12.19
N GLN A 138 -8.58 -19.50 -12.13
CA GLN A 138 -8.86 -18.10 -12.46
C GLN A 138 -8.13 -17.14 -11.52
N GLN A 139 -8.19 -17.39 -10.20
CA GLN A 139 -7.46 -16.57 -9.22
C GLN A 139 -5.96 -16.57 -9.47
N LYS A 140 -5.40 -17.75 -9.79
CA LYS A 140 -3.97 -17.90 -10.10
C LYS A 140 -3.57 -17.14 -11.36
N GLU A 141 -4.41 -17.12 -12.39
CA GLU A 141 -4.17 -16.37 -13.63
C GLU A 141 -4.07 -14.87 -13.34
N ILE A 142 -5.06 -14.30 -12.64
CA ILE A 142 -5.04 -12.87 -12.24
C ILE A 142 -3.87 -12.57 -11.31
N TYR A 143 -3.67 -13.38 -10.27
CA TYR A 143 -2.54 -13.21 -9.35
C TYR A 143 -1.19 -13.21 -10.07
N SER A 144 -1.03 -14.08 -11.07
CA SER A 144 0.20 -14.15 -11.86
C SER A 144 0.44 -12.91 -12.71
N ILE A 145 -0.63 -12.24 -13.17
CA ILE A 145 -0.51 -10.95 -13.86
C ILE A 145 -0.01 -9.88 -12.88
N VAL A 146 -0.67 -9.77 -11.72
CA VAL A 146 -0.28 -8.78 -10.68
C VAL A 146 1.15 -9.02 -10.20
N PHE A 147 1.55 -10.27 -10.01
CA PHE A 147 2.93 -10.61 -9.65
C PHE A 147 3.94 -10.16 -10.71
N LYS A 148 3.63 -10.35 -12.00
CA LYS A 148 4.48 -9.86 -13.10
C LYS A 148 4.53 -8.34 -13.15
N MET A 149 3.43 -7.64 -12.85
CA MET A 149 3.39 -6.18 -12.74
C MET A 149 4.38 -5.71 -11.67
N GLN A 150 4.32 -6.31 -10.47
CA GLN A 150 5.20 -5.98 -9.35
C GLN A 150 6.68 -6.24 -9.69
N GLU A 151 7.01 -7.41 -10.23
CA GLU A 151 8.37 -7.77 -10.62
C GLU A 151 8.97 -6.82 -11.68
N ALA A 152 8.16 -6.40 -12.64
CA ALA A 152 8.61 -5.46 -13.66
C ALA A 152 8.81 -4.06 -13.10
N ALA A 153 7.89 -3.59 -12.26
CA ALA A 153 7.99 -2.30 -11.59
C ALA A 153 9.26 -2.23 -10.71
N LEU A 154 9.52 -3.27 -9.89
CA LEU A 154 10.72 -3.35 -9.04
C LEU A 154 12.02 -3.25 -9.85
N LYS A 155 12.07 -3.82 -11.05
CA LYS A 155 13.24 -3.70 -11.92
C LYS A 155 13.51 -2.26 -12.37
N LEU A 156 12.48 -1.43 -12.43
CA LEU A 156 12.56 -0.02 -12.81
C LEU A 156 12.76 0.91 -11.61
N CYS A 157 12.54 0.45 -10.37
CA CYS A 157 12.81 1.22 -9.16
C CYS A 157 14.33 1.34 -8.91
N LYS A 158 14.99 2.16 -9.72
CA LYS A 158 16.45 2.40 -9.70
C LYS A 158 16.72 3.88 -9.90
N ALA A 159 17.85 4.33 -9.36
CA ALA A 159 18.34 5.69 -9.59
C ALA A 159 18.38 6.01 -11.10
N GLY A 160 17.89 7.18 -11.46
CA GLY A 160 17.78 7.66 -12.84
C GLY A 160 16.44 7.35 -13.53
N ASN A 161 15.61 6.45 -13.00
CA ASN A 161 14.27 6.21 -13.50
C ASN A 161 13.23 7.02 -12.71
N SER A 162 12.17 7.44 -13.39
CA SER A 162 11.03 8.06 -12.72
C SER A 162 10.08 6.98 -12.16
N PHE A 163 9.43 7.25 -11.03
CA PHE A 163 8.42 6.37 -10.47
C PHE A 163 7.23 6.18 -11.45
N LYS A 164 6.91 7.25 -12.21
CA LYS A 164 5.92 7.19 -13.30
C LYS A 164 6.26 6.12 -14.34
N SER A 165 7.53 5.94 -14.70
CA SER A 165 7.92 4.90 -15.67
C SER A 165 7.68 3.49 -15.13
N ALA A 166 7.89 3.26 -13.83
CA ALA A 166 7.58 1.99 -13.17
C ALA A 166 6.06 1.72 -13.14
N HIS A 167 5.25 2.75 -12.84
CA HIS A 167 3.77 2.65 -12.87
C HIS A 167 3.25 2.34 -14.27
N LEU A 168 3.75 3.02 -15.30
CA LEU A 168 3.31 2.78 -16.69
C LEU A 168 3.70 1.39 -17.18
N GLU A 169 4.86 0.86 -16.78
CA GLU A 169 5.26 -0.51 -17.13
C GLU A 169 4.36 -1.55 -16.44
N ALA A 170 4.04 -1.35 -15.15
CA ALA A 170 3.05 -2.19 -14.46
C ALA A 170 1.70 -2.15 -15.18
N SER A 171 1.24 -0.96 -15.58
CA SER A 171 -0.01 -0.78 -16.32
C SER A 171 0.01 -1.48 -17.68
N ARG A 172 1.13 -1.44 -18.40
CA ARG A 172 1.32 -2.14 -19.67
C ARG A 172 1.17 -3.65 -19.50
N ILE A 173 1.80 -4.21 -18.48
CA ILE A 173 1.71 -5.65 -18.17
C ILE A 173 0.29 -6.04 -17.76
N ALA A 174 -0.39 -5.19 -16.99
CA ALA A 174 -1.81 -5.39 -16.65
C ALA A 174 -2.67 -5.49 -17.92
N VAL A 175 -2.54 -4.54 -18.85
CA VAL A 175 -3.28 -4.55 -20.12
C VAL A 175 -2.99 -5.81 -20.93
N GLU A 176 -1.72 -6.20 -21.09
CA GLU A 176 -1.35 -7.42 -21.82
C GLU A 176 -1.93 -8.69 -21.19
N GLY A 177 -1.83 -8.79 -19.85
CA GLY A 177 -2.40 -9.89 -19.11
C GLY A 177 -3.92 -9.97 -19.24
N LEU A 178 -4.62 -8.85 -19.07
CA LEU A 178 -6.07 -8.78 -19.20
C LEU A 178 -6.54 -9.08 -20.64
N LYS A 179 -5.77 -8.66 -21.66
CA LYS A 179 -6.04 -9.03 -23.07
C LYS A 179 -5.90 -10.54 -23.28
N SER A 180 -4.88 -11.18 -22.70
CA SER A 180 -4.70 -12.63 -22.82
C SER A 180 -5.85 -13.44 -22.21
N LEU A 181 -6.54 -12.85 -21.23
CA LEU A 181 -7.74 -13.42 -20.59
C LEU A 181 -9.05 -13.00 -21.30
N GLY A 182 -8.98 -12.21 -22.36
CA GLY A 182 -10.17 -11.71 -23.08
C GLY A 182 -10.94 -10.62 -22.34
N LEU A 183 -10.40 -10.06 -21.25
CA LEU A 183 -11.00 -9.02 -20.44
C LEU A 183 -10.77 -7.59 -21.00
N MET A 184 -9.77 -7.45 -21.87
CA MET A 184 -9.47 -6.20 -22.60
C MET A 184 -9.22 -6.49 -24.08
N ARG A 185 -9.35 -5.44 -24.93
CA ARG A 185 -9.13 -5.50 -26.38
C ARG A 185 -8.38 -4.26 -26.85
N GLY A 186 -7.88 -4.29 -28.07
CA GLY A 186 -7.25 -3.14 -28.73
C GLY A 186 -5.72 -3.15 -28.57
N ASP A 187 -5.10 -2.04 -28.95
CA ASP A 187 -3.67 -1.85 -28.86
C ASP A 187 -3.24 -1.56 -27.40
N THR A 188 -2.16 -2.16 -26.95
CA THR A 188 -1.70 -2.08 -25.56
C THR A 188 -1.23 -0.67 -25.19
N GLU A 189 -0.43 -0.04 -26.07
CA GLU A 189 0.12 1.29 -25.80
C GLU A 189 -0.99 2.35 -25.77
N SER A 190 -1.91 2.27 -26.72
CA SER A 190 -3.10 3.14 -26.74
C SER A 190 -3.97 2.97 -25.50
N ALA A 191 -4.15 1.74 -25.00
CA ALA A 191 -4.91 1.46 -23.79
C ALA A 191 -4.26 2.08 -22.54
N VAL A 192 -2.93 2.00 -22.44
CA VAL A 192 -2.18 2.62 -21.34
C VAL A 192 -2.25 4.14 -21.42
N GLN A 193 -1.99 4.72 -22.59
CA GLN A 193 -2.04 6.18 -22.80
C GLN A 193 -3.41 6.80 -22.51
N ASN A 194 -4.48 6.07 -22.83
CA ASN A 194 -5.86 6.51 -22.57
C ASN A 194 -6.38 6.10 -21.18
N GLY A 195 -5.54 5.52 -20.32
CA GLY A 195 -5.91 5.15 -18.95
C GLY A 195 -6.90 3.97 -18.85
N ALA A 196 -7.08 3.17 -19.91
CA ALA A 196 -8.03 2.05 -19.89
C ALA A 196 -7.71 0.99 -18.82
N HIS A 197 -6.43 0.86 -18.41
CA HIS A 197 -5.99 0.01 -17.31
C HIS A 197 -6.62 0.41 -15.97
N ALA A 198 -6.97 1.69 -15.79
CA ALA A 198 -7.52 2.19 -14.53
C ALA A 198 -8.88 1.58 -14.15
N LEU A 199 -9.57 0.94 -15.09
CA LEU A 199 -10.78 0.16 -14.77
C LEU A 199 -10.46 -1.03 -13.82
N PHE A 200 -9.26 -1.59 -13.90
CA PHE A 200 -8.81 -2.75 -13.11
C PHE A 200 -7.68 -2.40 -12.13
N PHE A 201 -6.99 -1.31 -12.38
CA PHE A 201 -5.89 -0.82 -11.56
C PHE A 201 -6.06 0.70 -11.36
N PRO A 202 -7.01 1.13 -10.49
CA PRO A 202 -7.44 2.52 -10.37
C PRO A 202 -6.55 3.39 -9.47
N HIS A 203 -5.58 2.82 -8.78
CA HIS A 203 -4.73 3.51 -7.82
C HIS A 203 -3.28 3.62 -8.29
N GLY A 204 -2.46 4.38 -7.57
CA GLY A 204 -1.02 4.45 -7.79
C GLY A 204 -0.33 3.11 -7.56
N LEU A 205 0.85 2.94 -8.16
CA LEU A 205 1.68 1.74 -7.97
C LEU A 205 2.17 1.62 -6.52
N GLY A 206 2.42 2.74 -5.86
CA GLY A 206 2.94 2.87 -4.52
C GLY A 206 3.23 4.34 -4.23
N HIS A 207 3.92 4.60 -3.15
CA HIS A 207 4.19 5.94 -2.65
C HIS A 207 5.52 5.98 -1.89
N MET A 208 5.98 7.17 -1.53
CA MET A 208 7.10 7.33 -0.62
C MET A 208 6.71 6.86 0.78
N LEU A 209 7.68 6.38 1.53
CA LEU A 209 7.51 5.84 2.89
C LEU A 209 8.55 6.46 3.82
N GLY A 210 8.17 6.79 5.04
CA GLY A 210 9.06 7.39 6.03
C GLY A 210 8.38 7.61 7.37
N LEU A 211 8.43 8.83 7.91
CA LEU A 211 7.71 9.23 9.12
C LEU A 211 6.18 9.23 8.92
N ASP A 212 5.73 9.34 7.70
CA ASP A 212 4.34 9.09 7.32
C ASP A 212 4.29 7.90 6.36
N VAL A 213 3.18 7.16 6.36
CA VAL A 213 2.95 6.06 5.41
C VAL A 213 2.99 6.58 3.98
N HIS A 214 2.22 7.63 3.69
CA HIS A 214 2.33 8.42 2.47
C HIS A 214 3.24 9.60 2.75
N ASP A 215 4.55 9.40 2.59
CA ASP A 215 5.56 10.37 2.98
C ASP A 215 5.79 11.41 1.88
N MET A 216 5.47 12.68 2.20
CA MET A 216 5.73 13.83 1.35
C MET A 216 5.23 13.70 -0.09
N GLU A 217 3.99 13.28 -0.26
CA GLU A 217 3.27 13.27 -1.55
C GLU A 217 2.73 14.66 -1.91
N GLY A 218 2.31 14.85 -3.18
CA GLY A 218 1.74 16.10 -3.65
C GLY A 218 2.75 17.23 -3.81
N LEU A 219 3.97 16.92 -4.23
CA LEU A 219 5.11 17.85 -4.34
C LEU A 219 5.02 18.77 -5.57
N GLY A 220 3.95 19.51 -5.76
CA GLY A 220 3.78 20.44 -6.86
C GLY A 220 2.90 19.87 -7.99
N GLU A 221 2.02 19.00 -7.67
CA GLU A 221 0.85 18.68 -8.50
C GLU A 221 -0.18 19.79 -8.26
N ASP A 222 -0.03 20.90 -8.98
CA ASP A 222 -1.03 21.98 -9.10
C ASP A 222 -1.92 21.72 -10.32
#